data_52a45604b7014e3968e0ea2a606dfb65
#
_entry.id   52a45604b7014e3968e0ea2a606dfb65
#
_cell.length_a   1.000
_cell.length_b   1.000
_cell.length_c   1.000
_cell.angle_alpha   90.00
_cell.angle_beta   90.00
_cell.angle_gamma   90.00
#
_symmetry.space_group_name_H-M   'P 1'
#
loop_
_entity.id
_entity.type
_entity.pdbx_description
1 polymer ?
#
loop_
_entity_poly.entity_id
_entity_poly.type
_entity_poly.pdbx_seq_one_letter_code
_entity_poly.pdbx_strand_id
1 'polypeptide(L)'
;MNAELTELVFILDRSGSMGGLESDTIGGFNGMIARQKKEGDKINVTTVLFDDEVEIVHDRFPIEIIEPLTDKEYFVRGCTALLDAIGQAINKIDNVQKHLPEDYKAGKVLFVITLVFIKDFYR
;
A
#
# COMPACT_ATOMS: atom_id res chain seq x y z
N MET A 1 10.62 -18.45 -9.83
CA MET A 1 9.66 -17.34 -9.87
C MET A 1 8.25 -17.85 -10.10
N ASN A 2 7.30 -17.44 -9.30
CA ASN A 2 5.89 -17.75 -9.55
C ASN A 2 5.30 -16.66 -10.46
N ALA A 3 5.17 -16.95 -11.74
CA ALA A 3 4.73 -15.96 -12.75
C ALA A 3 3.27 -15.53 -12.56
N GLU A 4 2.48 -16.34 -11.83
CA GLU A 4 1.07 -16.03 -11.58
C GLU A 4 0.87 -15.19 -10.32
N LEU A 5 1.91 -15.07 -9.48
CA LEU A 5 1.83 -14.31 -8.23
C LEU A 5 2.17 -12.83 -8.48
N THR A 6 1.32 -11.95 -7.97
CA THR A 6 1.55 -10.51 -7.94
C THR A 6 1.68 -10.05 -6.50
N GLU A 7 2.69 -9.22 -6.22
CA GLU A 7 2.76 -8.45 -4.98
C GLU A 7 2.16 -7.08 -5.23
N LEU A 8 1.08 -6.77 -4.54
CA LEU A 8 0.40 -5.48 -4.63
C LEU A 8 0.70 -4.70 -3.37
N VAL A 9 1.39 -3.57 -3.51
CA VAL A 9 1.88 -2.78 -2.39
C VAL A 9 1.21 -1.41 -2.40
N PHE A 10 0.47 -1.12 -1.34
CA PHE A 10 -0.13 0.20 -1.13
C PHE A 10 0.72 0.99 -0.15
N ILE A 11 1.08 2.21 -0.52
CA ILE A 11 1.77 3.17 0.33
C ILE A 11 0.86 4.38 0.46
N LEU A 12 0.18 4.50 1.59
CA LEU A 12 -0.88 5.48 1.79
C LEU A 12 -0.41 6.60 2.73
N ASP A 13 -0.42 7.82 2.21
CA ASP A 13 -0.12 9.02 2.99
C ASP A 13 -1.28 9.28 3.97
N ARG A 14 -0.99 9.35 5.27
CA ARG A 14 -1.95 9.75 6.30
C ARG A 14 -1.52 11.01 7.05
N SER A 15 -0.64 11.81 6.46
CA SER A 15 -0.22 13.08 7.04
C SER A 15 -1.37 14.08 7.07
N GLY A 16 -1.20 15.16 7.84
CA GLY A 16 -2.23 16.20 7.98
C GLY A 16 -2.65 16.82 6.64
N SER A 17 -1.75 16.82 5.64
CA SER A 17 -2.08 17.33 4.31
C SER A 17 -3.11 16.49 3.57
N MET A 18 -3.39 15.27 4.02
CA MET A 18 -4.45 14.42 3.49
C MET A 18 -5.81 14.70 4.12
N GLY A 19 -5.89 15.68 5.03
CA GLY A 19 -7.15 16.05 5.67
C GLY A 19 -8.22 16.41 4.64
N GLY A 20 -9.42 15.84 4.80
CA GLY A 20 -10.51 16.00 3.85
C GLY A 20 -10.52 14.96 2.73
N LEU A 21 -9.45 14.14 2.61
CA LEU A 21 -9.32 13.11 1.57
C LEU A 21 -9.44 11.70 2.12
N GLU A 22 -9.78 11.55 3.38
CA GLU A 22 -9.82 10.25 4.06
C GLU A 22 -10.82 9.29 3.41
N SER A 23 -12.04 9.76 3.14
CA SER A 23 -13.07 8.94 2.49
C SER A 23 -12.64 8.49 1.12
N ASP A 24 -12.02 9.39 0.35
CA ASP A 24 -11.57 9.08 -1.01
C ASP A 24 -10.45 8.05 -1.00
N THR A 25 -9.53 8.17 -0.05
CA THR A 25 -8.41 7.22 0.09
C THR A 25 -8.92 5.84 0.49
N ILE A 26 -9.79 5.78 1.50
CA ILE A 26 -10.40 4.54 1.96
C ILE A 26 -11.22 3.90 0.83
N GLY A 27 -12.05 4.68 0.17
CA GLY A 27 -12.88 4.20 -0.93
C GLY A 27 -12.06 3.70 -2.11
N GLY A 28 -10.99 4.40 -2.45
CA GLY A 28 -10.08 3.99 -3.52
C GLY A 28 -9.38 2.67 -3.21
N PHE A 29 -8.85 2.53 -2.00
CA PHE A 29 -8.23 1.28 -1.56
C PHE A 29 -9.23 0.13 -1.61
N ASN A 30 -10.39 0.29 -0.97
CA ASN A 30 -11.39 -0.76 -0.90
C ASN A 30 -11.92 -1.13 -2.28
N GLY A 31 -12.08 -0.15 -3.17
CA GLY A 31 -12.52 -0.40 -4.55
C GLY A 31 -11.51 -1.20 -5.34
N MET A 32 -10.22 -0.90 -5.21
CA MET A 32 -9.16 -1.67 -5.88
C MET A 32 -9.09 -3.10 -5.36
N ILE A 33 -9.17 -3.29 -4.04
CA ILE A 33 -9.16 -4.63 -3.45
C ILE A 33 -10.36 -5.44 -3.97
N ALA A 34 -11.55 -4.85 -3.98
CA ALA A 34 -12.76 -5.53 -4.46
C ALA A 34 -12.63 -5.95 -5.93
N ARG A 35 -12.09 -5.07 -6.77
CA ARG A 35 -11.88 -5.38 -8.20
C ARG A 35 -10.88 -6.51 -8.39
N GLN A 36 -9.78 -6.48 -7.66
CA GLN A 36 -8.74 -7.51 -7.79
C GLN A 36 -9.23 -8.86 -7.28
N LYS A 37 -10.04 -8.88 -6.23
CA LYS A 37 -10.67 -10.13 -5.75
C LYS A 37 -11.54 -10.77 -6.83
N LYS A 38 -12.29 -9.95 -7.58
CA LYS A 38 -13.17 -10.45 -8.65
C LYS A 38 -12.41 -11.08 -9.80
N GLU A 39 -11.21 -10.58 -10.09
CA GLU A 39 -10.39 -11.11 -11.18
C GLU A 39 -9.82 -12.50 -10.87
N GLY A 40 -9.74 -12.85 -9.59
CA GLY A 40 -9.31 -14.17 -9.17
C GLY A 40 -7.83 -14.46 -9.31
N ASP A 41 -7.02 -13.44 -9.57
CA ASP A 41 -5.57 -13.59 -9.67
C ASP A 41 -4.95 -13.86 -8.30
N LYS A 42 -3.79 -14.49 -8.30
CA LYS A 42 -3.05 -14.76 -7.08
C LYS A 42 -2.27 -13.51 -6.66
N ILE A 43 -2.71 -12.88 -5.58
CA ILE A 43 -2.18 -11.58 -5.15
C ILE A 43 -1.90 -11.61 -3.65
N ASN A 44 -0.69 -11.18 -3.26
CA ASN A 44 -0.38 -10.82 -1.88
C ASN A 44 -0.44 -9.30 -1.74
N VAL A 45 -1.01 -8.82 -0.65
CA VAL A 45 -1.19 -7.39 -0.40
C VAL A 45 -0.34 -6.95 0.78
N THR A 46 0.42 -5.90 0.57
CA THR A 46 1.13 -5.18 1.64
C THR A 46 0.57 -3.76 1.69
N THR A 47 0.15 -3.32 2.87
CA THR A 47 -0.40 -1.97 3.05
C THR A 47 0.40 -1.24 4.10
N VAL A 48 0.97 -0.11 3.71
CA VAL A 48 1.80 0.74 4.57
C VAL A 48 1.15 2.10 4.68
N LEU A 49 0.94 2.54 5.91
CA LEU A 49 0.50 3.91 6.20
C LEU A 49 1.69 4.71 6.68
N PHE A 50 1.77 5.96 6.27
CA PHE A 50 2.87 6.80 6.70
C PHE A 50 2.45 8.24 6.98
N ASP A 51 3.10 8.83 7.97
CA ASP A 51 3.15 10.26 8.24
C ASP A 51 4.62 10.60 8.55
N ASP A 52 4.96 10.92 9.79
CA ASP A 52 6.36 10.94 10.25
C ASP A 52 6.83 9.56 10.71
N GLU A 53 5.93 8.59 10.75
CA GLU A 53 6.20 7.21 11.08
C GLU A 53 5.64 6.29 10.00
N VAL A 54 6.11 5.05 9.98
CA VAL A 54 5.63 4.03 9.05
C VAL A 54 4.93 2.94 9.85
N GLU A 55 3.70 2.63 9.44
CA GLU A 55 2.92 1.55 10.04
C GLU A 55 2.51 0.55 8.96
N ILE A 56 2.76 -0.72 9.20
CA ILE A 56 2.38 -1.79 8.29
C ILE A 56 1.06 -2.39 8.77
N VAL A 57 0.00 -2.19 7.99
CA VAL A 57 -1.33 -2.72 8.30
C VAL A 57 -1.49 -4.15 7.77
N HIS A 58 -1.03 -4.40 6.56
CA HIS A 58 -1.00 -5.72 5.95
C HIS A 58 0.40 -6.02 5.50
N ASP A 59 0.90 -7.21 5.80
CA ASP A 59 2.25 -7.64 5.43
C ASP A 59 2.16 -8.92 4.61
N ARG A 60 2.04 -8.76 3.29
CA ARG A 60 1.94 -9.85 2.32
C ARG A 60 0.77 -10.80 2.62
N PHE A 61 -0.39 -10.23 2.95
CA PHE A 61 -1.59 -11.02 3.17
C PHE A 61 -2.19 -11.45 1.82
N PRO A 62 -2.63 -12.71 1.70
CA PRO A 62 -3.43 -13.10 0.52
C PRO A 62 -4.64 -12.16 0.39
N ILE A 63 -4.94 -11.74 -0.83
CA ILE A 63 -5.98 -10.73 -1.04
C ILE A 63 -7.36 -11.20 -0.53
N GLU A 64 -7.58 -12.50 -0.52
CA GLU A 64 -8.86 -13.09 -0.09
C GLU A 64 -9.20 -12.77 1.36
N ILE A 65 -8.18 -12.54 2.21
CA ILE A 65 -8.40 -12.27 3.63
C ILE A 65 -8.37 -10.78 3.98
N ILE A 66 -8.18 -9.91 2.99
CA ILE A 66 -8.15 -8.46 3.23
C ILE A 66 -9.55 -7.96 3.52
N GLU A 67 -9.73 -7.38 4.72
CA GLU A 67 -10.97 -6.73 5.11
C GLU A 67 -11.00 -5.28 4.63
N PRO A 68 -12.18 -4.68 4.45
CA PRO A 68 -12.25 -3.28 4.07
C PRO A 68 -11.54 -2.38 5.07
N LEU A 69 -10.79 -1.41 4.54
CA LEU A 69 -10.16 -0.38 5.36
C LEU A 69 -11.23 0.57 5.88
N THR A 70 -11.10 0.99 7.14
CA THR A 70 -12.02 1.91 7.79
C THR A 70 -11.27 3.10 8.38
N ASP A 71 -12.00 4.05 8.96
CA ASP A 71 -11.40 5.18 9.66
C ASP A 71 -10.69 4.78 10.97
N LYS A 72 -10.83 3.55 11.40
CA LYS A 72 -10.08 3.04 12.55
C LYS A 72 -8.63 2.75 12.22
N GLU A 73 -8.37 2.28 11.01
CA GLU A 73 -7.02 1.99 10.53
C GLU A 73 -6.41 3.20 9.82
N TYR A 74 -7.20 3.86 8.95
CA TYR A 74 -6.71 5.00 8.19
C TYR A 74 -7.35 6.30 8.72
N PHE A 75 -6.54 7.12 9.37
CA PHE A 75 -6.90 8.46 9.83
C PHE A 75 -5.69 9.36 9.68
N VAL A 76 -5.92 10.64 9.42
CA VAL A 76 -4.79 11.57 9.22
C VAL A 76 -4.17 12.00 10.53
N ARG A 77 -2.86 12.15 10.52
CA ARG A 77 -2.06 12.63 11.66
C ARG A 77 -0.67 13.04 11.18
N GLY A 78 0.06 13.74 12.00
CA GLY A 78 1.51 13.97 11.86
C GLY A 78 1.94 14.70 10.61
N CYS A 79 3.25 14.63 10.37
CA CYS A 79 3.93 15.23 9.23
C CYS A 79 4.30 14.17 8.21
N THR A 80 4.64 14.61 6.98
CA THR A 80 4.97 13.68 5.90
C THR A 80 6.45 13.31 5.95
N ALA A 81 6.72 11.98 5.93
CA ALA A 81 8.06 11.42 5.72
C ALA A 81 8.05 10.59 4.45
N LEU A 82 7.57 11.16 3.36
CA LEU A 82 7.23 10.44 2.13
C LEU A 82 8.40 9.66 1.55
N LEU A 83 9.55 10.30 1.39
CA LEU A 83 10.70 9.65 0.77
C LEU A 83 11.21 8.47 1.61
N ASP A 84 11.24 8.64 2.93
CA ASP A 84 11.65 7.56 3.83
C ASP A 84 10.68 6.40 3.79
N ALA A 85 9.37 6.69 3.78
CA ALA A 85 8.33 5.65 3.75
C ALA A 85 8.40 4.85 2.44
N ILE A 86 8.53 5.54 1.31
CA ILE A 86 8.65 4.87 0.01
C ILE A 86 9.93 4.02 -0.02
N GLY A 87 11.05 4.57 0.43
CA GLY A 87 12.31 3.84 0.47
C GLY A 87 12.23 2.59 1.34
N GLN A 88 11.65 2.70 2.53
CA GLN A 88 11.48 1.56 3.42
C GLN A 88 10.58 0.48 2.82
N ALA A 89 9.47 0.88 2.20
CA ALA A 89 8.54 -0.07 1.60
C ALA A 89 9.18 -0.81 0.42
N ILE A 90 9.89 -0.11 -0.44
CA ILE A 90 10.57 -0.71 -1.59
C ILE A 90 11.66 -1.66 -1.10
N ASN A 91 12.47 -1.24 -0.14
CA ASN A 91 13.56 -2.06 0.40
C ASN A 91 13.02 -3.32 1.07
N LYS A 92 11.91 -3.20 1.82
CA LYS A 92 11.28 -4.35 2.45
C LYS A 92 10.86 -5.39 1.41
N ILE A 93 10.16 -4.97 0.38
CA ILE A 93 9.67 -5.88 -0.66
C ILE A 93 10.84 -6.49 -1.42
N ASP A 94 11.83 -5.69 -1.78
CA ASP A 94 13.02 -6.18 -2.48
C ASP A 94 13.75 -7.24 -1.65
N ASN A 95 13.96 -6.98 -0.35
CA ASN A 95 14.60 -7.95 0.53
C ASN A 95 13.82 -9.23 0.66
N VAL A 96 12.50 -9.14 0.81
CA VAL A 96 11.63 -10.32 0.89
C VAL A 96 11.76 -11.13 -0.40
N GLN A 97 11.65 -10.50 -1.57
CA GLN A 97 11.72 -11.19 -2.85
C GLN A 97 13.09 -11.88 -3.04
N LYS A 98 14.17 -11.20 -2.67
CA LYS A 98 15.53 -11.77 -2.81
C LYS A 98 15.75 -13.03 -1.98
N HIS A 99 15.12 -13.11 -0.81
CA HIS A 99 15.34 -14.21 0.13
C HIS A 99 14.29 -15.32 0.04
N LEU A 100 13.27 -15.16 -0.80
CA LEU A 100 12.29 -16.20 -1.02
C LEU A 100 12.84 -17.30 -1.93
N PRO A 101 12.42 -18.57 -1.73
CA PRO A 101 12.64 -19.62 -2.73
C PRO A 101 12.03 -19.21 -4.08
N GLU A 102 12.63 -19.68 -5.18
CA GLU A 102 12.20 -19.26 -6.53
C GLU A 102 10.70 -19.40 -6.78
N ASP A 103 10.11 -20.50 -6.30
CA ASP A 103 8.68 -20.75 -6.51
C ASP A 103 7.77 -19.78 -5.77
N TYR A 104 8.31 -19.06 -4.78
CA TYR A 104 7.55 -18.09 -3.99
C TYR A 104 7.83 -16.64 -4.39
N LYS A 105 8.80 -16.41 -5.26
CA LYS A 105 9.06 -15.05 -5.77
C LYS A 105 7.96 -14.63 -6.71
N ALA A 106 7.52 -13.38 -6.57
CA ALA A 106 6.48 -12.83 -7.44
C ALA A 106 7.03 -12.61 -8.85
N GLY A 107 6.20 -12.90 -9.86
CA GLY A 107 6.49 -12.52 -11.23
C GLY A 107 6.25 -11.05 -11.50
N LYS A 108 5.51 -10.37 -10.59
CA LYS A 108 5.14 -8.97 -10.75
C LYS A 108 5.00 -8.31 -9.38
N VAL A 109 5.54 -7.10 -9.25
CA VAL A 109 5.37 -6.25 -8.06
C VAL A 109 4.80 -4.92 -8.50
N LEU A 110 3.66 -4.52 -7.91
CA LEU A 110 2.99 -3.26 -8.20
C LEU A 110 2.96 -2.39 -6.94
N PHE A 111 3.35 -1.14 -7.09
CA PHE A 111 3.24 -0.14 -6.02
C PHE A 111 2.14 0.86 -6.34
N VAL A 112 1.25 1.06 -5.38
CA VAL A 112 0.21 2.11 -5.45
C VAL A 112 0.49 3.10 -4.35
N ILE A 113 0.81 4.34 -4.73
CA ILE A 113 1.23 5.38 -3.80
C ILE A 113 0.24 6.53 -3.84
N THR A 114 -0.33 6.90 -2.68
CA THR A 114 -1.18 8.08 -2.56
C THR A 114 -0.43 9.21 -1.89
N LEU A 115 -0.54 10.40 -2.45
CA LEU A 115 0.12 11.60 -1.93
C LEU A 115 -0.63 12.85 -2.39
N VAL A 116 -0.40 13.96 -1.67
CA VAL A 116 -0.88 15.27 -2.08
C VAL A 116 0.15 15.88 -3.01
N PHE A 117 -0.29 16.33 -4.18
CA PHE A 117 0.62 16.88 -5.17
C PHE A 117 1.14 18.25 -4.78
N ILE A 118 2.34 18.53 -5.24
CA ILE A 118 3.03 19.81 -5.06
C ILE A 118 2.20 21.01 -5.50
N LYS A 119 1.34 20.86 -6.49
CA LYS A 119 0.47 21.95 -6.93
C LYS A 119 -0.29 22.61 -5.78
N ASP A 120 -0.50 21.89 -4.69
CA ASP A 120 -1.18 22.44 -3.51
C ASP A 120 -0.34 23.50 -2.80
N PHE A 121 0.94 23.55 -3.06
CA PHE A 121 1.84 24.57 -2.52
C PHE A 121 1.84 25.88 -3.30
N TYR A 122 1.22 25.91 -4.46
CA TYR A 122 1.27 27.08 -5.37
C TYR A 122 -0.04 27.88 -5.40
N ARG A 123 -0.83 27.74 -4.39
CA ARG A 123 -2.10 28.48 -4.31
C ARG A 123 -1.91 29.93 -3.93
#